data_8d5a04072253a76b081c434bf2c2f2be
#
_entry.id   8d5a04072253a76b081c434bf2c2f2be
#
_cell.length_a   1.000
_cell.length_b   1.000
_cell.length_c   1.000
_cell.angle_alpha   90.00
_cell.angle_beta   90.00
_cell.angle_gamma   90.00
#
_symmetry.space_group_name_H-M   'P 1'
#
loop_
_entity.id
_entity.type
_entity.pdbx_description
1 polymer ?
#
loop_
_entity_poly.entity_id
_entity_poly.type
_entity_poly.pdbx_seq_one_letter_code
_entity_poly.pdbx_strand_id
1 'polypeptide(L)'
;MKLSQGVVLGFFFVLGLVAPSASAYSAGDPRISFEEQWERLIYFNKTFRIENSAFLLSYESPSPAKELELTIDYFQGSSEVCKYPARYSFLLRYKKIKPIDRVCPQLKEYWELAPADEFKYVLAGRSVDSITSMMGHGFLVAEGEAKPSSEFVSHSYAFYTDLREASSLTLAYDAFIGGMRGSFALRPYQKDVDRYLNVENREIWELYLDLDESSRQLLRDSLWELKDVEPAYYFQSFNCATLTLYTLAIVNPDLLEYETLFVSPEDIYKALRLERMVSRVNNILPVNYAARSESYEPLHNPQDSISGVHISNNEMIISFTPASHSLRTIFPGNQPSSQFKIVAFDYNLSEQNVESFYLLDYLDLKDYDLGWSKAVSFNYSDGSYKNLEKKNFHSQYLIGVGKELGALHFGFLAGVGLNLNEGVYAQAESMVGANLSSSLKLISSSKLSHFKNDQYYLESDISLTYRLRMYELFVQHVVKDNSLGSNSYLAAGIDYYF
;
A
#
# COMPACT_ATOMS: atom_id res chain seq x y z
N MET A 1 49.21 33.37 -8.08
CA MET A 1 48.28 32.67 -8.95
C MET A 1 48.62 31.18 -8.92
N LYS A 2 47.98 30.41 -8.08
CA LYS A 2 48.11 28.93 -7.98
C LYS A 2 46.73 28.34 -8.02
N LEU A 3 46.42 27.58 -9.07
CA LEU A 3 45.26 26.75 -9.15
C LEU A 3 45.49 25.52 -8.25
N SER A 4 44.56 25.24 -7.34
CA SER A 4 44.51 24.01 -6.59
C SER A 4 43.53 23.07 -7.28
N GLN A 5 44.03 21.91 -7.70
CA GLN A 5 43.25 20.78 -8.21
C GLN A 5 42.52 20.14 -7.05
N GLY A 6 41.18 20.12 -7.09
CA GLY A 6 40.34 19.34 -6.22
C GLY A 6 40.14 17.94 -6.78
N VAL A 7 40.50 16.95 -5.98
CA VAL A 7 40.35 15.51 -6.26
C VAL A 7 38.90 15.12 -6.13
N VAL A 8 38.29 14.66 -7.22
CA VAL A 8 36.99 13.97 -7.21
C VAL A 8 37.23 12.51 -6.88
N LEU A 9 36.92 12.10 -5.66
CA LEU A 9 36.85 10.68 -5.27
C LEU A 9 35.54 10.09 -5.76
N GLY A 10 35.59 9.34 -6.84
CA GLY A 10 34.50 8.48 -7.29
C GLY A 10 34.39 7.23 -6.40
N PHE A 11 33.32 7.10 -5.63
CA PHE A 11 32.94 5.86 -4.97
C PHE A 11 32.26 4.95 -6.01
N PHE A 12 33.00 3.99 -6.55
CA PHE A 12 32.42 2.84 -7.24
C PHE A 12 32.00 1.80 -6.21
N PHE A 13 30.70 1.71 -5.91
CA PHE A 13 30.12 0.53 -5.26
C PHE A 13 29.98 -0.56 -6.33
N VAL A 14 30.86 -1.54 -6.30
CA VAL A 14 30.68 -2.82 -7.01
C VAL A 14 29.76 -3.67 -6.13
N LEU A 15 28.46 -3.66 -6.40
CA LEU A 15 27.53 -4.66 -5.91
C LEU A 15 27.80 -5.98 -6.62
N GLY A 16 28.52 -6.86 -5.97
CA GLY A 16 28.64 -8.26 -6.36
C GLY A 16 27.29 -8.95 -6.17
N LEU A 17 26.58 -9.18 -7.27
CA LEU A 17 25.41 -10.06 -7.31
C LEU A 17 25.89 -11.50 -7.08
N VAL A 18 25.86 -11.94 -5.83
CA VAL A 18 25.87 -13.38 -5.51
C VAL A 18 24.42 -13.83 -5.70
N ALA A 19 24.15 -14.53 -6.80
CA ALA A 19 22.86 -15.17 -7.01
C ALA A 19 22.72 -16.31 -6.00
N PRO A 20 21.79 -16.28 -5.05
CA PRO A 20 21.51 -17.43 -4.21
C PRO A 20 20.88 -18.53 -5.07
N SER A 21 21.39 -19.76 -4.91
CA SER A 21 20.79 -20.94 -5.51
C SER A 21 19.36 -21.11 -5.01
N ALA A 22 18.41 -21.28 -5.91
CA ALA A 22 17.03 -21.59 -5.58
C ALA A 22 16.96 -22.93 -4.82
N SER A 23 16.81 -22.89 -3.52
CA SER A 23 16.37 -24.04 -2.73
C SER A 23 14.89 -23.81 -2.42
N ALA A 24 14.03 -24.76 -2.76
CA ALA A 24 12.63 -24.74 -2.37
C ALA A 24 12.55 -24.60 -0.85
N TYR A 25 11.88 -23.54 -0.39
CA TYR A 25 11.66 -23.33 1.03
C TYR A 25 10.65 -24.36 1.53
N SER A 26 11.04 -25.14 2.53
CA SER A 26 10.15 -26.06 3.22
C SER A 26 9.86 -25.55 4.61
N ALA A 27 8.66 -25.79 5.10
CA ALA A 27 8.31 -25.56 6.49
C ALA A 27 9.25 -26.38 7.39
N GLY A 28 10.22 -25.75 8.02
CA GLY A 28 11.31 -26.38 8.79
C GLY A 28 12.70 -26.19 8.17
N ASP A 29 12.93 -25.06 7.52
CA ASP A 29 14.24 -24.68 7.02
C ASP A 29 15.29 -24.77 8.15
N PRO A 30 16.33 -25.61 8.02
CA PRO A 30 17.35 -25.79 9.05
C PRO A 30 18.21 -24.55 9.30
N ARG A 31 18.12 -23.53 8.47
CA ARG A 31 18.81 -22.25 8.63
C ARG A 31 18.17 -21.35 9.69
N ILE A 32 16.92 -21.63 10.08
CA ILE A 32 16.12 -20.80 10.95
C ILE A 32 15.95 -21.52 12.30
N SER A 33 16.17 -20.80 13.40
CA SER A 33 16.01 -21.35 14.74
C SER A 33 14.53 -21.71 15.04
N PHE A 34 14.34 -22.58 16.03
CA PHE A 34 12.99 -22.90 16.53
C PHE A 34 12.27 -21.63 17.02
N GLU A 35 12.97 -20.76 17.72
CA GLU A 35 12.45 -19.52 18.28
C GLU A 35 11.99 -18.56 17.16
N GLU A 36 12.78 -18.38 16.14
CA GLU A 36 12.41 -17.54 14.99
C GLU A 36 11.21 -18.09 14.23
N GLN A 37 11.12 -19.41 14.02
CA GLN A 37 9.94 -20.02 13.38
C GLN A 37 8.69 -19.87 14.26
N TRP A 38 8.84 -20.01 15.59
CA TRP A 38 7.77 -19.78 16.53
C TRP A 38 7.27 -18.34 16.48
N GLU A 39 8.17 -17.37 16.51
CA GLU A 39 7.85 -15.95 16.44
C GLU A 39 7.04 -15.60 15.17
N ARG A 40 7.40 -16.15 14.03
CA ARG A 40 6.65 -15.96 12.78
C ARG A 40 5.25 -16.57 12.85
N LEU A 41 5.13 -17.75 13.41
CA LEU A 41 3.85 -18.44 13.55
C LEU A 41 2.84 -17.67 14.41
N ILE A 42 3.33 -16.90 15.36
CA ILE A 42 2.52 -16.03 16.24
C ILE A 42 2.51 -14.57 15.77
N TYR A 43 2.93 -14.27 14.54
CA TYR A 43 2.96 -12.91 13.96
C TYR A 43 3.76 -11.92 14.81
N PHE A 44 4.90 -12.35 15.33
CA PHE A 44 5.84 -11.50 16.07
C PHE A 44 7.05 -11.14 15.19
N ASN A 45 7.35 -9.83 15.13
CA ASN A 45 8.60 -9.29 14.59
C ASN A 45 8.95 -8.01 15.36
N LYS A 46 9.83 -8.10 16.35
CA LYS A 46 10.13 -7.07 17.36
C LYS A 46 8.91 -6.70 18.23
N THR A 47 7.71 -6.69 17.67
CA THR A 47 6.42 -6.48 18.35
C THR A 47 5.40 -7.48 17.81
N PHE A 48 4.33 -7.75 18.57
CA PHE A 48 3.20 -8.49 18.05
C PHE A 48 2.45 -7.65 17.02
N ARG A 49 2.08 -8.27 15.90
CA ARG A 49 1.28 -7.64 14.85
C ARG A 49 -0.21 -7.89 15.04
N ILE A 50 -0.55 -8.95 15.75
CA ILE A 50 -1.92 -9.31 16.11
C ILE A 50 -2.02 -9.34 17.63
N GLU A 51 -2.42 -8.22 18.21
CA GLU A 51 -2.68 -8.11 19.65
C GLU A 51 -4.17 -8.29 19.92
N ASN A 52 -4.59 -9.55 20.05
CA ASN A 52 -5.98 -9.91 20.23
C ASN A 52 -6.10 -11.13 21.15
N SER A 53 -7.00 -11.09 22.12
CA SER A 53 -7.22 -12.18 23.09
C SER A 53 -7.80 -13.45 22.48
N ALA A 54 -8.40 -13.37 21.29
CA ALA A 54 -8.82 -14.55 20.55
C ALA A 54 -7.65 -15.28 19.90
N PHE A 55 -6.53 -14.59 19.68
CA PHE A 55 -5.32 -15.11 19.03
C PHE A 55 -4.22 -15.45 20.04
N LEU A 56 -3.89 -14.54 20.97
CA LEU A 56 -2.82 -14.73 21.94
C LEU A 56 -3.35 -15.25 23.29
N LEU A 57 -2.79 -16.36 23.76
CA LEU A 57 -3.01 -16.87 25.10
C LEU A 57 -2.33 -15.97 26.17
N SER A 58 -1.24 -15.32 25.80
CA SER A 58 -0.48 -14.39 26.64
C SER A 58 -0.95 -12.94 26.55
N TYR A 59 -2.16 -12.65 26.08
CA TYR A 59 -2.67 -11.32 25.76
C TYR A 59 -2.45 -10.26 26.85
N GLU A 60 -2.62 -10.63 28.13
CA GLU A 60 -2.45 -9.70 29.26
C GLU A 60 -0.98 -9.26 29.49
N SER A 61 -0.03 -10.07 29.04
CA SER A 61 1.40 -9.80 29.14
C SER A 61 2.14 -10.50 27.99
N PRO A 62 2.02 -9.98 26.76
CA PRO A 62 2.46 -10.68 25.57
C PRO A 62 3.98 -10.73 25.46
N SER A 63 4.49 -11.94 25.29
CA SER A 63 5.87 -12.21 24.86
C SER A 63 5.94 -13.56 24.13
N PRO A 64 6.85 -13.74 23.17
CA PRO A 64 6.98 -15.01 22.44
C PRO A 64 7.24 -16.21 23.36
N ALA A 65 8.07 -16.04 24.40
CA ALA A 65 8.37 -17.09 25.37
C ALA A 65 7.14 -17.45 26.22
N LYS A 66 6.39 -16.45 26.68
CA LYS A 66 5.17 -16.68 27.46
C LYS A 66 4.06 -17.31 26.62
N GLU A 67 3.92 -16.87 25.37
CA GLU A 67 2.97 -17.48 24.43
C GLU A 67 3.30 -18.94 24.16
N LEU A 68 4.58 -19.29 24.03
CA LEU A 68 5.04 -20.66 23.86
C LEU A 68 4.70 -21.52 25.10
N GLU A 69 5.02 -21.04 26.29
CA GLU A 69 4.71 -21.71 27.55
C GLU A 69 3.20 -22.00 27.66
N LEU A 70 2.38 -20.98 27.53
CA LEU A 70 0.93 -21.10 27.62
C LEU A 70 0.34 -21.99 26.51
N THR A 71 0.91 -21.98 25.32
CA THR A 71 0.47 -22.86 24.22
C THR A 71 0.79 -24.32 24.51
N ILE A 72 1.97 -24.62 25.08
CA ILE A 72 2.33 -25.99 25.51
C ILE A 72 1.39 -26.47 26.60
N ASP A 73 1.14 -25.63 27.63
CA ASP A 73 0.21 -25.97 28.72
C ASP A 73 -1.22 -26.16 28.22
N TYR A 74 -1.66 -25.33 27.28
CA TYR A 74 -2.96 -25.44 26.62
C TYR A 74 -3.14 -26.82 25.99
N PHE A 75 -2.15 -27.32 25.25
CA PHE A 75 -2.23 -28.65 24.60
C PHE A 75 -2.09 -29.80 25.59
N GLN A 76 -1.54 -29.59 26.78
CA GLN A 76 -1.47 -30.63 27.84
C GLN A 76 -2.76 -30.73 28.65
N GLY A 77 -3.47 -29.62 28.85
CA GLY A 77 -4.63 -29.51 29.73
C GLY A 77 -5.98 -29.37 29.04
N SER A 78 -6.03 -28.94 27.78
CA SER A 78 -7.27 -28.59 27.08
C SER A 78 -7.78 -29.66 26.15
N SER A 79 -9.13 -29.70 26.00
CA SER A 79 -9.78 -30.44 24.94
C SER A 79 -9.84 -29.71 23.58
N GLU A 80 -9.42 -28.45 23.50
CA GLU A 80 -9.65 -27.59 22.36
C GLU A 80 -8.44 -27.46 21.39
N VAL A 81 -7.72 -28.57 21.18
CA VAL A 81 -6.59 -28.64 20.21
C VAL A 81 -6.98 -28.08 18.83
N CYS A 82 -8.24 -28.14 18.49
CA CYS A 82 -8.77 -27.74 17.21
C CYS A 82 -8.73 -26.22 16.93
N LYS A 83 -8.49 -25.41 17.96
CA LYS A 83 -8.40 -23.94 17.81
C LYS A 83 -7.10 -23.52 17.16
N TYR A 84 -5.98 -24.17 17.51
CA TYR A 84 -4.63 -23.79 17.08
C TYR A 84 -3.91 -24.91 16.32
N PRO A 85 -4.37 -25.35 15.14
CA PRO A 85 -3.82 -26.50 14.41
C PRO A 85 -2.40 -26.25 13.88
N ALA A 86 -2.07 -25.00 13.50
CA ALA A 86 -0.73 -24.66 13.03
C ALA A 86 0.31 -24.75 14.16
N ARG A 87 0.00 -24.17 15.32
CA ARG A 87 0.82 -24.26 16.53
C ARG A 87 0.97 -25.70 17.03
N TYR A 88 -0.11 -26.46 16.97
CA TYR A 88 -0.09 -27.88 17.32
C TYR A 88 0.86 -28.67 16.43
N SER A 89 0.74 -28.55 15.11
CA SER A 89 1.59 -29.24 14.12
C SER A 89 3.04 -28.82 14.27
N PHE A 90 3.29 -27.53 14.50
CA PHE A 90 4.63 -26.99 14.76
C PHE A 90 5.28 -27.61 16.02
N LEU A 91 4.58 -27.59 17.15
CA LEU A 91 5.11 -28.11 18.42
C LEU A 91 5.29 -29.63 18.39
N LEU A 92 4.45 -30.37 17.66
CA LEU A 92 4.63 -31.80 17.41
C LEU A 92 5.92 -32.07 16.63
N ARG A 93 6.16 -31.34 15.55
CA ARG A 93 7.36 -31.46 14.72
C ARG A 93 8.64 -31.29 15.55
N TYR A 94 8.65 -30.33 16.45
CA TYR A 94 9.79 -30.09 17.34
C TYR A 94 9.79 -30.89 18.64
N LYS A 95 8.86 -31.88 18.77
CA LYS A 95 8.73 -32.78 19.92
C LYS A 95 8.56 -32.04 21.28
N LYS A 96 7.95 -30.85 21.23
CA LYS A 96 7.65 -30.07 22.43
C LYS A 96 6.38 -30.55 23.15
N ILE A 97 5.48 -31.23 22.42
CA ILE A 97 4.26 -31.84 22.93
C ILE A 97 4.16 -33.31 22.43
N LYS A 98 3.29 -34.10 23.08
CA LYS A 98 2.95 -35.46 22.62
C LYS A 98 1.71 -35.39 21.71
N PRO A 99 1.57 -36.36 20.78
CA PRO A 99 0.35 -36.47 19.98
C PRO A 99 -0.89 -36.62 20.89
N ILE A 100 -1.96 -35.95 20.55
CA ILE A 100 -3.24 -35.99 21.27
C ILE A 100 -4.25 -36.64 20.33
N ASP A 101 -4.85 -37.72 20.79
CA ASP A 101 -5.91 -38.45 20.06
C ASP A 101 -7.22 -37.66 20.20
N ARG A 102 -7.56 -36.85 19.18
CA ARG A 102 -8.77 -36.01 19.19
C ARG A 102 -9.37 -35.86 17.82
N VAL A 103 -10.69 -35.78 17.81
CA VAL A 103 -11.47 -35.50 16.61
C VAL A 103 -11.81 -34.01 16.59
N CYS A 104 -11.47 -33.33 15.49
CA CYS A 104 -11.78 -31.92 15.24
C CYS A 104 -12.79 -31.82 14.08
N PRO A 105 -14.13 -32.02 14.31
CA PRO A 105 -15.09 -32.11 13.21
C PRO A 105 -15.14 -30.86 12.35
N GLN A 106 -15.17 -29.67 12.96
CA GLN A 106 -15.21 -28.40 12.22
C GLN A 106 -13.94 -28.14 11.43
N LEU A 107 -12.76 -28.44 12.00
CA LEU A 107 -11.49 -28.31 11.30
C LEU A 107 -11.39 -29.29 10.14
N LYS A 108 -11.87 -30.52 10.33
CA LYS A 108 -11.95 -31.54 9.28
C LYS A 108 -12.87 -31.10 8.15
N GLU A 109 -14.06 -30.61 8.48
CA GLU A 109 -15.01 -30.05 7.52
C GLU A 109 -14.38 -28.88 6.74
N TYR A 110 -13.68 -27.97 7.43
CA TYR A 110 -12.94 -26.89 6.79
C TYR A 110 -11.90 -27.40 5.79
N TRP A 111 -11.11 -28.43 6.16
CA TRP A 111 -10.14 -29.01 5.26
C TRP A 111 -10.77 -29.70 4.04
N GLU A 112 -11.96 -30.27 4.21
CA GLU A 112 -12.71 -30.95 3.14
C GLU A 112 -13.39 -29.95 2.18
N LEU A 113 -13.93 -28.83 2.70
CA LEU A 113 -14.69 -27.85 1.93
C LEU A 113 -13.82 -26.71 1.37
N ALA A 114 -12.70 -26.41 2.02
CA ALA A 114 -11.73 -25.41 1.59
C ALA A 114 -10.34 -26.06 1.43
N PRO A 115 -10.15 -26.93 0.43
CA PRO A 115 -8.87 -27.60 0.18
C PRO A 115 -7.78 -26.57 -0.16
N ALA A 116 -6.54 -26.98 0.06
CA ALA A 116 -5.36 -26.17 -0.23
C ALA A 116 -4.31 -26.99 -0.99
N ASP A 117 -4.75 -27.55 -2.13
CA ASP A 117 -3.86 -28.31 -3.02
C ASP A 117 -2.90 -27.37 -3.75
N GLU A 118 -3.33 -26.12 -3.98
CA GLU A 118 -2.53 -25.01 -4.49
C GLU A 118 -2.87 -23.72 -3.76
N PHE A 119 -1.89 -22.86 -3.57
CA PHE A 119 -2.08 -21.48 -3.11
C PHE A 119 -1.66 -20.49 -4.19
N LYS A 120 -2.38 -19.39 -4.28
CA LYS A 120 -1.99 -18.23 -5.08
C LYS A 120 -2.15 -16.93 -4.31
N TYR A 121 -1.24 -16.00 -4.55
CA TYR A 121 -1.41 -14.61 -4.19
C TYR A 121 -2.18 -13.91 -5.30
N VAL A 122 -3.19 -13.16 -4.94
CA VAL A 122 -4.00 -12.40 -5.89
C VAL A 122 -3.83 -10.92 -5.60
N LEU A 123 -3.43 -10.18 -6.64
CA LEU A 123 -3.36 -8.73 -6.66
C LEU A 123 -4.47 -8.20 -7.56
N ALA A 124 -5.46 -7.52 -6.99
CA ALA A 124 -6.36 -6.67 -7.74
C ALA A 124 -5.67 -5.32 -7.97
N GLY A 125 -5.52 -4.93 -9.24
CA GLY A 125 -4.83 -3.72 -9.65
C GLY A 125 -5.38 -2.46 -8.97
N ARG A 126 -4.67 -1.36 -9.07
CA ARG A 126 -5.04 -0.07 -8.47
C ARG A 126 -6.36 0.46 -9.06
N SER A 127 -7.15 1.11 -8.22
CA SER A 127 -8.35 1.83 -8.65
C SER A 127 -8.44 3.16 -7.91
N VAL A 128 -8.74 4.20 -8.63
CA VAL A 128 -8.96 5.56 -8.08
C VAL A 128 -10.38 5.80 -7.60
N ASP A 129 -11.27 4.80 -7.66
CA ASP A 129 -12.66 4.95 -7.23
C ASP A 129 -12.83 5.23 -5.75
N SER A 130 -11.85 4.78 -4.94
CA SER A 130 -11.81 5.09 -3.51
C SER A 130 -10.37 5.17 -3.00
N ILE A 131 -10.15 5.93 -1.95
CA ILE A 131 -8.84 6.08 -1.28
C ILE A 131 -8.25 4.71 -0.91
N THR A 132 -9.09 3.78 -0.45
CA THR A 132 -8.66 2.43 -0.03
C THR A 132 -8.31 1.51 -1.19
N SER A 133 -8.79 1.80 -2.40
CA SER A 133 -8.53 1.00 -3.61
C SER A 133 -7.31 1.50 -4.39
N MET A 134 -6.79 2.69 -4.08
CA MET A 134 -5.71 3.32 -4.85
C MET A 134 -4.40 2.56 -4.83
N MET A 135 -4.14 1.81 -3.75
CA MET A 135 -2.94 0.99 -3.62
C MET A 135 -3.13 -0.44 -4.14
N GLY A 136 -4.31 -0.75 -4.67
CA GLY A 136 -4.68 -2.11 -5.00
C GLY A 136 -5.24 -2.88 -3.80
N HIS A 137 -5.47 -4.17 -3.98
CA HIS A 137 -5.83 -5.09 -2.89
C HIS A 137 -5.15 -6.43 -3.08
N GLY A 138 -4.55 -6.96 -2.02
CA GLY A 138 -3.83 -8.24 -2.03
C GLY A 138 -4.45 -9.23 -1.05
N PHE A 139 -4.55 -10.50 -1.47
CA PHE A 139 -5.07 -11.58 -0.64
C PHE A 139 -4.59 -12.95 -1.14
N LEU A 140 -4.74 -13.96 -0.29
CA LEU A 140 -4.42 -15.33 -0.63
C LEU A 140 -5.66 -16.07 -1.14
N VAL A 141 -5.46 -16.99 -2.07
CA VAL A 141 -6.48 -17.93 -2.52
C VAL A 141 -5.93 -19.34 -2.38
N ALA A 142 -6.70 -20.21 -1.73
CA ALA A 142 -6.45 -21.63 -1.73
C ALA A 142 -7.45 -22.31 -2.66
N GLU A 143 -6.98 -23.29 -3.41
CA GLU A 143 -7.83 -24.04 -4.34
C GLU A 143 -7.47 -25.51 -4.36
N GLY A 144 -8.45 -26.35 -4.77
CA GLY A 144 -8.31 -27.78 -4.87
C GLY A 144 -9.63 -28.50 -4.99
N GLU A 145 -9.60 -29.83 -4.84
CA GLU A 145 -10.80 -30.67 -4.89
C GLU A 145 -11.48 -30.78 -3.52
N ALA A 146 -12.69 -30.26 -3.42
CA ALA A 146 -13.52 -30.37 -2.23
C ALA A 146 -14.02 -31.81 -2.02
N LYS A 147 -14.07 -32.28 -0.78
CA LYS A 147 -14.59 -33.61 -0.42
C LYS A 147 -15.95 -33.46 0.26
N PRO A 148 -16.90 -34.38 0.01
CA PRO A 148 -16.82 -35.57 -0.84
C PRO A 148 -17.20 -35.33 -2.32
N SER A 149 -17.50 -34.07 -2.72
CA SER A 149 -18.08 -33.78 -4.04
C SER A 149 -17.09 -33.96 -5.20
N SER A 150 -15.77 -33.92 -4.94
CA SER A 150 -14.69 -33.82 -5.95
C SER A 150 -14.85 -32.62 -6.89
N GLU A 151 -15.57 -31.59 -6.46
CA GLU A 151 -15.68 -30.34 -7.18
C GLU A 151 -14.44 -29.50 -6.94
N PHE A 152 -13.88 -28.93 -8.00
CA PHE A 152 -12.77 -27.99 -7.87
C PHE A 152 -13.31 -26.66 -7.36
N VAL A 153 -12.79 -26.23 -6.21
CA VAL A 153 -13.21 -25.00 -5.53
C VAL A 153 -12.03 -24.08 -5.27
N SER A 154 -12.28 -22.79 -5.26
CA SER A 154 -11.30 -21.75 -4.93
C SER A 154 -11.89 -20.83 -3.88
N HIS A 155 -11.14 -20.59 -2.79
CA HIS A 155 -11.56 -19.74 -1.69
C HIS A 155 -10.54 -18.64 -1.43
N SER A 156 -11.01 -17.40 -1.36
CA SER A 156 -10.19 -16.25 -0.98
C SER A 156 -10.15 -16.08 0.54
N TYR A 157 -8.94 -15.85 1.05
CA TYR A 157 -8.63 -15.43 2.42
C TYR A 157 -8.19 -13.99 2.39
N ALA A 158 -9.08 -13.11 2.73
CA ALA A 158 -8.83 -11.69 2.62
C ALA A 158 -9.02 -10.96 3.96
N PHE A 159 -8.22 -9.94 4.18
CA PHE A 159 -8.28 -9.07 5.33
C PHE A 159 -8.87 -7.72 4.93
N TYR A 160 -9.95 -7.35 5.57
CA TYR A 160 -10.72 -6.15 5.27
C TYR A 160 -10.96 -5.31 6.51
N THR A 161 -11.33 -4.06 6.28
CA THR A 161 -11.95 -3.21 7.28
C THR A 161 -13.31 -2.72 6.77
N ASP A 162 -14.26 -2.51 7.68
CA ASP A 162 -15.59 -2.01 7.33
C ASP A 162 -15.60 -0.48 7.33
N LEU A 163 -15.85 0.11 6.16
CA LEU A 163 -15.83 1.56 5.94
C LEU A 163 -17.24 2.19 5.95
N ARG A 164 -18.30 1.39 6.13
CA ARG A 164 -19.67 1.82 5.81
C ARG A 164 -20.28 2.85 6.78
N GLU A 165 -19.76 2.96 7.99
CA GLU A 165 -20.37 3.80 9.05
C GLU A 165 -19.56 5.05 9.41
N ALA A 166 -18.39 5.27 8.83
CA ALA A 166 -17.53 6.37 9.21
C ALA A 166 -17.68 7.62 8.33
N SER A 167 -17.74 8.79 8.94
CA SER A 167 -17.55 10.04 8.20
C SER A 167 -16.13 10.13 7.64
N SER A 168 -15.91 10.88 6.56
CA SER A 168 -14.58 10.97 5.92
C SER A 168 -13.48 11.42 6.90
N LEU A 169 -13.78 12.25 7.87
CA LEU A 169 -12.83 12.71 8.90
C LEU A 169 -12.54 11.63 9.95
N THR A 170 -13.59 10.96 10.43
CA THR A 170 -13.45 9.84 11.37
C THR A 170 -12.67 8.70 10.71
N LEU A 171 -12.99 8.40 9.46
CA LEU A 171 -12.29 7.38 8.68
C LEU A 171 -10.80 7.70 8.53
N ALA A 172 -10.43 8.95 8.24
CA ALA A 172 -9.02 9.35 8.15
C ALA A 172 -8.30 9.21 9.50
N TYR A 173 -8.95 9.65 10.60
CA TYR A 173 -8.37 9.48 11.94
C TYR A 173 -8.17 8.00 12.30
N ASP A 174 -9.20 7.16 12.10
CA ASP A 174 -9.14 5.73 12.44
C ASP A 174 -8.16 4.98 11.55
N ALA A 175 -8.09 5.34 10.26
CA ALA A 175 -7.16 4.72 9.32
C ALA A 175 -5.68 4.90 9.69
N PHE A 176 -5.33 6.05 10.31
CA PHE A 176 -3.94 6.42 10.56
C PHE A 176 -3.55 6.41 12.04
N ILE A 177 -4.49 6.64 12.96
CA ILE A 177 -4.20 6.86 14.39
C ILE A 177 -5.00 5.93 15.29
N GLY A 178 -6.32 5.91 15.16
CA GLY A 178 -7.21 5.18 16.06
C GLY A 178 -7.22 3.66 15.85
N GLY A 179 -6.89 3.22 14.64
CA GLY A 179 -7.06 1.83 14.21
C GLY A 179 -8.51 1.50 13.87
N MET A 180 -8.71 0.93 12.69
CA MET A 180 -10.02 0.40 12.27
C MET A 180 -10.15 -1.05 12.72
N ARG A 181 -11.39 -1.53 12.84
CA ARG A 181 -11.65 -2.93 13.11
C ARG A 181 -11.39 -3.76 11.85
N GLY A 182 -10.39 -4.63 11.90
CA GLY A 182 -10.10 -5.57 10.83
C GLY A 182 -10.92 -6.85 10.98
N SER A 183 -11.19 -7.50 9.87
CA SER A 183 -11.88 -8.79 9.84
C SER A 183 -11.33 -9.69 8.73
N PHE A 184 -11.26 -10.99 9.01
CA PHE A 184 -10.91 -11.99 8.02
C PHE A 184 -12.18 -12.49 7.32
N ALA A 185 -12.09 -12.62 6.00
CA ALA A 185 -13.16 -13.19 5.21
C ALA A 185 -12.66 -14.41 4.44
N LEU A 186 -13.35 -15.52 4.60
CA LEU A 186 -13.24 -16.71 3.77
C LEU A 186 -14.48 -16.79 2.89
N ARG A 187 -14.28 -16.74 1.57
CA ARG A 187 -15.40 -16.74 0.63
C ARG A 187 -15.02 -17.34 -0.73
N PRO A 188 -16.00 -17.79 -1.54
CA PRO A 188 -15.71 -18.23 -2.90
C PRO A 188 -15.00 -17.15 -3.70
N TYR A 189 -13.84 -17.49 -4.28
CA TYR A 189 -12.98 -16.56 -5.03
C TYR A 189 -13.69 -15.93 -6.24
N GLN A 190 -14.61 -16.64 -6.86
CA GLN A 190 -15.38 -16.10 -7.99
C GLN A 190 -16.09 -14.79 -7.67
N LYS A 191 -16.52 -14.60 -6.40
CA LYS A 191 -17.15 -13.32 -5.98
C LYS A 191 -16.17 -12.14 -6.03
N ASP A 192 -14.89 -12.39 -5.75
CA ASP A 192 -13.85 -11.36 -5.84
C ASP A 192 -13.53 -11.08 -7.32
N VAL A 193 -13.43 -12.13 -8.14
CA VAL A 193 -13.23 -11.97 -9.60
C VAL A 193 -14.35 -11.13 -10.21
N ASP A 194 -15.61 -11.46 -9.91
CA ASP A 194 -16.77 -10.72 -10.44
C ASP A 194 -16.77 -9.28 -9.97
N ARG A 195 -16.43 -9.02 -8.71
CA ARG A 195 -16.35 -7.69 -8.14
C ARG A 195 -15.26 -6.87 -8.83
N TYR A 196 -14.03 -7.38 -8.89
CA TYR A 196 -12.92 -6.59 -9.42
C TYR A 196 -13.01 -6.39 -10.93
N LEU A 197 -13.31 -7.43 -11.70
CA LEU A 197 -13.37 -7.32 -13.16
C LEU A 197 -14.61 -6.59 -13.67
N ASN A 198 -15.79 -6.90 -13.11
CA ASN A 198 -17.06 -6.46 -13.68
C ASN A 198 -17.64 -5.21 -13.01
N VAL A 199 -17.36 -4.98 -11.72
CA VAL A 199 -17.89 -3.84 -10.95
C VAL A 199 -16.85 -2.72 -10.82
N GLU A 200 -15.63 -3.06 -10.42
CA GLU A 200 -14.57 -2.08 -10.19
C GLU A 200 -13.68 -1.86 -11.42
N ASN A 201 -13.85 -2.62 -12.49
CA ASN A 201 -13.09 -2.54 -13.76
C ASN A 201 -11.57 -2.54 -13.52
N ARG A 202 -11.10 -3.45 -12.66
CA ARG A 202 -9.71 -3.64 -12.25
C ARG A 202 -9.16 -4.94 -12.81
N GLU A 203 -7.91 -4.93 -13.25
CA GLU A 203 -7.20 -6.16 -13.60
C GLU A 203 -6.89 -7.00 -12.35
N ILE A 204 -6.73 -8.29 -12.56
CA ILE A 204 -6.34 -9.25 -11.53
C ILE A 204 -5.06 -9.95 -11.97
N TRP A 205 -4.06 -9.96 -11.08
CA TRP A 205 -2.84 -10.75 -11.22
C TRP A 205 -2.87 -11.90 -10.24
N GLU A 206 -2.76 -13.13 -10.73
CA GLU A 206 -2.69 -14.35 -9.94
C GLU A 206 -1.27 -14.90 -9.99
N LEU A 207 -0.62 -15.03 -8.84
CA LEU A 207 0.71 -15.60 -8.67
C LEU A 207 0.57 -16.95 -7.99
N TYR A 208 0.74 -18.03 -8.71
CA TYR A 208 0.70 -19.39 -8.18
C TYR A 208 1.97 -19.68 -7.41
N LEU A 209 1.83 -20.03 -6.13
CA LEU A 209 2.95 -20.17 -5.21
C LEU A 209 3.57 -21.56 -5.32
N ASP A 210 4.88 -21.62 -5.44
CA ASP A 210 5.66 -22.86 -5.43
C ASP A 210 5.95 -23.29 -3.99
N LEU A 211 4.98 -24.00 -3.38
CA LEU A 211 5.02 -24.45 -1.99
C LEU A 211 4.92 -25.96 -1.92
N ASP A 212 5.72 -26.57 -1.05
CA ASP A 212 5.55 -27.97 -0.71
C ASP A 212 4.26 -28.24 0.07
N GLU A 213 3.86 -29.51 0.19
CA GLU A 213 2.64 -29.90 0.87
C GLU A 213 2.64 -29.47 2.34
N SER A 214 3.78 -29.56 3.03
CA SER A 214 3.87 -29.20 4.45
C SER A 214 3.69 -27.68 4.66
N SER A 215 4.20 -26.87 3.74
CA SER A 215 4.02 -25.41 3.74
C SER A 215 2.57 -25.02 3.46
N ARG A 216 1.92 -25.67 2.49
CA ARG A 216 0.50 -25.45 2.19
C ARG A 216 -0.38 -25.79 3.37
N GLN A 217 -0.14 -26.94 4.03
CA GLN A 217 -0.86 -27.32 5.23
C GLN A 217 -0.67 -26.33 6.37
N LEU A 218 0.56 -25.89 6.61
CA LEU A 218 0.89 -24.92 7.65
C LEU A 218 0.20 -23.56 7.41
N LEU A 219 0.20 -23.06 6.17
CA LEU A 219 -0.52 -21.83 5.81
C LEU A 219 -2.02 -21.97 6.01
N ARG A 220 -2.64 -23.07 5.53
CA ARG A 220 -4.07 -23.32 5.72
C ARG A 220 -4.45 -23.35 7.20
N ASP A 221 -3.65 -24.02 8.01
CA ASP A 221 -3.90 -24.16 9.44
C ASP A 221 -3.67 -22.81 10.18
N SER A 222 -2.71 -22.00 9.75
CA SER A 222 -2.49 -20.65 10.28
C SER A 222 -3.67 -19.72 9.94
N LEU A 223 -4.22 -19.82 8.73
CA LEU A 223 -5.41 -19.06 8.33
C LEU A 223 -6.65 -19.46 9.11
N TRP A 224 -6.77 -20.75 9.51
CA TRP A 224 -7.83 -21.19 10.41
C TRP A 224 -7.71 -20.53 11.79
N GLU A 225 -6.51 -20.37 12.33
CA GLU A 225 -6.29 -19.71 13.63
C GLU A 225 -6.71 -18.23 13.63
N LEU A 226 -6.80 -17.59 12.45
CA LEU A 226 -7.21 -16.21 12.28
C LEU A 226 -8.71 -16.00 12.08
N LYS A 227 -9.50 -17.05 11.88
CA LYS A 227 -10.91 -16.94 11.44
C LYS A 227 -11.83 -16.11 12.35
N ASP A 228 -11.56 -16.12 13.66
CA ASP A 228 -12.36 -15.43 14.68
C ASP A 228 -11.57 -14.26 15.31
N VAL A 229 -10.50 -13.81 14.65
CA VAL A 229 -9.63 -12.77 15.14
C VAL A 229 -9.97 -11.45 14.46
N GLU A 230 -10.11 -10.39 15.26
CA GLU A 230 -10.38 -9.03 14.77
C GLU A 230 -9.23 -8.11 15.17
N PRO A 231 -8.11 -8.11 14.45
CA PRO A 231 -7.00 -7.23 14.75
C PRO A 231 -7.30 -5.79 14.35
N ALA A 232 -6.59 -4.84 14.95
CA ALA A 232 -6.65 -3.46 14.49
C ALA A 232 -6.06 -3.35 13.08
N TYR A 233 -6.75 -2.64 12.20
CA TYR A 233 -6.32 -2.34 10.85
C TYR A 233 -5.81 -0.90 10.79
N TYR A 234 -4.57 -0.71 10.38
CA TYR A 234 -3.96 0.59 10.13
C TYR A 234 -3.50 0.66 8.69
N PHE A 235 -3.94 1.68 7.97
CA PHE A 235 -3.63 1.79 6.55
C PHE A 235 -2.11 1.80 6.28
N GLN A 236 -1.34 2.49 7.11
CA GLN A 236 0.11 2.67 6.92
C GLN A 236 0.97 1.53 7.46
N SER A 237 0.53 0.77 8.46
CA SER A 237 1.43 -0.14 9.18
C SER A 237 0.94 -1.59 9.32
N PHE A 238 -0.39 -1.81 9.31
CA PHE A 238 -0.96 -3.15 9.40
C PHE A 238 -2.23 -3.26 8.54
N ASN A 239 -2.03 -3.42 7.24
CA ASN A 239 -3.06 -3.51 6.22
C ASN A 239 -3.15 -4.93 5.61
N CYS A 240 -3.92 -5.11 4.54
CA CYS A 240 -4.05 -6.40 3.87
C CYS A 240 -2.71 -6.93 3.32
N ALA A 241 -1.84 -6.06 2.82
CA ALA A 241 -0.54 -6.47 2.32
C ALA A 241 0.40 -6.88 3.46
N THR A 242 0.50 -6.08 4.52
CA THR A 242 1.34 -6.40 5.68
C THR A 242 0.93 -7.74 6.28
N LEU A 243 -0.38 -7.99 6.50
CA LEU A 243 -0.84 -9.26 7.02
C LEU A 243 -0.48 -10.42 6.08
N THR A 244 -0.65 -10.24 4.77
CA THR A 244 -0.29 -11.27 3.79
C THR A 244 1.22 -11.55 3.82
N LEU A 245 2.05 -10.51 3.94
CA LEU A 245 3.50 -10.64 4.10
C LEU A 245 3.85 -11.53 5.31
N TYR A 246 3.29 -11.21 6.48
CA TYR A 246 3.53 -11.99 7.69
C TYR A 246 3.00 -13.42 7.60
N THR A 247 1.85 -13.62 6.96
CA THR A 247 1.30 -14.97 6.73
C THR A 247 2.25 -15.80 5.85
N LEU A 248 2.74 -15.23 4.77
CA LEU A 248 3.68 -15.91 3.86
C LEU A 248 5.07 -16.08 4.49
N ALA A 249 5.48 -15.18 5.39
CA ALA A 249 6.74 -15.30 6.12
C ALA A 249 6.78 -16.51 7.09
N ILE A 250 5.64 -17.12 7.41
CA ILE A 250 5.59 -18.39 8.14
C ILE A 250 6.31 -19.50 7.37
N VAL A 251 6.23 -19.47 6.05
CA VAL A 251 6.83 -20.49 5.17
C VAL A 251 8.08 -19.99 4.45
N ASN A 252 8.21 -18.69 4.21
CA ASN A 252 9.43 -18.08 3.69
C ASN A 252 9.80 -16.82 4.48
N PRO A 253 10.72 -16.93 5.44
CA PRO A 253 11.11 -15.83 6.31
C PRO A 253 11.81 -14.66 5.61
N ASP A 254 12.45 -14.90 4.47
CA ASP A 254 13.19 -13.87 3.75
C ASP A 254 12.24 -12.78 3.22
N LEU A 255 10.94 -13.08 3.14
CA LEU A 255 9.92 -12.09 2.81
C LEU A 255 9.86 -10.90 3.80
N LEU A 256 10.27 -11.09 5.07
CA LEU A 256 10.29 -9.99 6.04
C LEU A 256 11.36 -8.93 5.74
N GLU A 257 12.32 -9.21 4.87
CA GLU A 257 13.28 -8.21 4.38
C GLU A 257 12.61 -7.13 3.52
N TYR A 258 11.42 -7.42 2.98
CA TYR A 258 10.61 -6.49 2.20
C TYR A 258 9.64 -5.65 3.06
N GLU A 259 9.68 -5.81 4.39
CA GLU A 259 8.90 -4.96 5.27
C GLU A 259 9.48 -3.54 5.31
N THR A 260 8.70 -2.58 4.83
CA THR A 260 9.02 -1.16 4.85
C THR A 260 8.05 -0.40 5.76
N LEU A 261 8.20 0.93 5.87
CA LEU A 261 7.26 1.77 6.62
C LEU A 261 5.82 1.67 6.09
N PHE A 262 5.68 1.40 4.80
CA PHE A 262 4.41 1.17 4.15
C PHE A 262 4.57 0.01 3.17
N VAL A 263 3.80 -1.04 3.34
CA VAL A 263 3.79 -2.21 2.45
C VAL A 263 2.51 -2.19 1.64
N SER A 264 2.65 -2.08 0.33
CA SER A 264 1.53 -2.15 -0.61
C SER A 264 1.29 -3.59 -1.10
N PRO A 265 0.09 -3.89 -1.62
CA PRO A 265 -0.17 -5.17 -2.28
C PRO A 265 0.79 -5.45 -3.45
N GLU A 266 1.24 -4.43 -4.14
CA GLU A 266 2.19 -4.56 -5.25
C GLU A 266 3.60 -4.92 -4.76
N ASP A 267 4.00 -4.49 -3.55
CA ASP A 267 5.27 -4.88 -2.96
C ASP A 267 5.31 -6.37 -2.62
N ILE A 268 4.18 -6.96 -2.21
CA ILE A 268 4.07 -8.42 -2.04
C ILE A 268 4.24 -9.15 -3.37
N TYR A 269 3.62 -8.62 -4.45
CA TYR A 269 3.83 -9.17 -5.79
C TYR A 269 5.32 -9.22 -6.15
N LYS A 270 6.04 -8.10 -5.95
CA LYS A 270 7.48 -7.98 -6.24
C LYS A 270 8.30 -8.92 -5.36
N ALA A 271 8.05 -8.93 -4.05
CA ALA A 271 8.75 -9.79 -3.11
C ALA A 271 8.65 -11.28 -3.50
N LEU A 272 7.43 -11.76 -3.80
CA LEU A 272 7.21 -13.14 -4.22
C LEU A 272 7.95 -13.51 -5.53
N ARG A 273 8.02 -12.57 -6.47
CA ARG A 273 8.74 -12.74 -7.73
C ARG A 273 10.27 -12.75 -7.52
N LEU A 274 10.79 -11.86 -6.68
CA LEU A 274 12.20 -11.75 -6.36
C LEU A 274 12.71 -12.97 -5.56
N GLU A 275 11.91 -13.45 -4.60
CA GLU A 275 12.17 -14.65 -3.81
C GLU A 275 11.90 -15.95 -4.58
N ARG A 276 11.51 -15.87 -5.86
CA ARG A 276 11.25 -17.04 -6.73
C ARG A 276 10.23 -18.02 -6.16
N MET A 277 9.28 -17.52 -5.39
CA MET A 277 8.18 -18.30 -4.82
C MET A 277 7.05 -18.55 -5.81
N VAL A 278 7.16 -18.08 -7.04
CA VAL A 278 6.07 -18.11 -8.03
C VAL A 278 6.42 -19.09 -9.16
N SER A 279 5.58 -20.11 -9.32
CA SER A 279 5.68 -21.09 -10.41
C SER A 279 5.04 -20.58 -11.70
N ARG A 280 3.95 -19.82 -11.61
CA ARG A 280 3.17 -19.32 -12.73
C ARG A 280 2.52 -17.98 -12.39
N VAL A 281 2.41 -17.09 -13.38
CA VAL A 281 1.65 -15.83 -13.29
C VAL A 281 0.54 -15.86 -14.32
N ASN A 282 -0.65 -15.42 -13.92
CA ASN A 282 -1.79 -15.21 -14.79
C ASN A 282 -2.30 -13.77 -14.61
N ASN A 283 -2.69 -13.12 -15.72
CA ASN A 283 -3.31 -11.80 -15.70
C ASN A 283 -4.71 -11.90 -16.31
N ILE A 284 -5.69 -11.42 -15.59
CA ILE A 284 -7.09 -11.39 -16.01
C ILE A 284 -7.51 -9.93 -16.16
N LEU A 285 -7.85 -9.56 -17.38
CA LEU A 285 -8.24 -8.19 -17.74
C LEU A 285 -9.76 -8.04 -17.72
N PRO A 286 -10.29 -6.91 -17.25
CA PRO A 286 -11.71 -6.60 -17.36
C PRO A 286 -12.12 -6.41 -18.83
N VAL A 287 -13.39 -6.68 -19.14
CA VAL A 287 -13.90 -6.65 -20.52
C VAL A 287 -13.69 -5.28 -21.18
N ASN A 288 -13.75 -4.20 -20.43
CA ASN A 288 -13.60 -2.83 -20.93
C ASN A 288 -12.15 -2.31 -20.93
N TYR A 289 -11.18 -3.20 -20.72
CA TYR A 289 -9.77 -2.83 -20.63
C TYR A 289 -9.15 -2.39 -21.98
N ALA A 290 -9.78 -2.73 -23.10
CA ALA A 290 -9.27 -2.44 -24.44
C ALA A 290 -9.05 -0.94 -24.75
N ALA A 291 -9.51 -0.03 -23.89
CA ALA A 291 -9.29 1.41 -24.02
C ALA A 291 -8.06 1.92 -23.22
N ARG A 292 -7.45 1.09 -22.37
CA ARG A 292 -6.25 1.44 -21.60
C ARG A 292 -5.03 0.77 -22.23
N SER A 293 -3.93 1.48 -22.27
CA SER A 293 -2.64 1.03 -22.81
C SER A 293 -2.20 -0.31 -22.23
N GLU A 294 -1.34 -1.01 -22.95
CA GLU A 294 -0.71 -2.32 -22.71
C GLU A 294 -0.71 -2.81 -21.26
N SER A 295 -1.15 -4.07 -21.04
CA SER A 295 -1.03 -4.80 -19.78
C SER A 295 0.41 -4.68 -19.27
N TYR A 296 0.57 -4.17 -18.06
CA TYR A 296 1.87 -3.88 -17.49
C TYR A 296 2.11 -4.73 -16.24
N GLU A 297 3.17 -5.52 -16.25
CA GLU A 297 3.50 -6.38 -15.11
C GLU A 297 3.99 -5.54 -13.92
N PRO A 298 3.37 -5.68 -12.73
CA PRO A 298 3.70 -4.92 -11.51
C PRO A 298 5.16 -5.01 -11.06
N LEU A 299 5.87 -6.07 -11.46
CA LEU A 299 7.28 -6.25 -11.14
C LEU A 299 8.17 -5.05 -11.54
N HIS A 300 7.79 -4.34 -12.59
CA HIS A 300 8.57 -3.24 -13.13
C HIS A 300 8.13 -1.86 -12.61
N ASN A 301 7.06 -1.80 -11.81
CA ASN A 301 6.68 -0.58 -11.13
C ASN A 301 7.70 -0.24 -10.03
N PRO A 302 7.99 1.03 -9.80
CA PRO A 302 8.72 1.43 -8.59
C PRO A 302 7.86 1.15 -7.36
N GLN A 303 8.47 1.18 -6.21
CA GLN A 303 7.74 1.21 -4.94
C GLN A 303 7.01 2.54 -4.78
N ASP A 304 6.02 2.55 -3.90
CA ASP A 304 5.16 3.72 -3.68
C ASP A 304 5.78 4.73 -2.71
N SER A 305 6.92 4.40 -2.10
CA SER A 305 7.66 5.30 -1.24
C SER A 305 8.59 6.20 -2.08
N ILE A 306 8.58 7.48 -1.77
CA ILE A 306 9.37 8.49 -2.47
C ILE A 306 10.24 9.24 -1.48
N SER A 307 11.50 9.45 -1.84
CA SER A 307 12.39 10.40 -1.20
C SER A 307 12.97 11.32 -2.26
N GLY A 308 12.90 12.62 -2.03
CA GLY A 308 13.34 13.60 -3.01
C GLY A 308 14.22 14.68 -2.41
N VAL A 309 15.00 15.32 -3.28
CA VAL A 309 15.73 16.54 -2.96
C VAL A 309 15.46 17.54 -4.08
N HIS A 310 15.05 18.74 -3.72
CA HIS A 310 14.84 19.80 -4.70
C HIS A 310 15.32 21.16 -4.20
N ILE A 311 15.59 22.03 -5.14
CA ILE A 311 15.97 23.41 -4.90
C ILE A 311 14.83 24.29 -5.37
N SER A 312 14.35 25.15 -4.49
CA SER A 312 13.30 26.12 -4.76
C SER A 312 13.73 27.46 -4.19
N ASN A 313 13.73 28.52 -4.99
CA ASN A 313 14.09 29.87 -4.56
C ASN A 313 15.44 29.98 -3.79
N ASN A 314 16.47 29.22 -4.24
CA ASN A 314 17.77 29.05 -3.58
C ASN A 314 17.75 28.29 -2.23
N GLU A 315 16.66 27.69 -1.86
CA GLU A 315 16.50 26.86 -0.68
C GLU A 315 16.55 25.39 -1.05
N MET A 316 17.14 24.57 -0.19
CA MET A 316 17.19 23.13 -0.36
C MET A 316 16.11 22.47 0.47
N ILE A 317 15.28 21.67 -0.19
CA ILE A 317 14.15 20.98 0.42
C ILE A 317 14.31 19.48 0.24
N ILE A 318 14.10 18.72 1.32
CA ILE A 318 14.02 17.26 1.30
C ILE A 318 12.56 16.86 1.39
N SER A 319 12.14 16.00 0.47
CA SER A 319 10.80 15.41 0.44
C SER A 319 10.82 13.96 0.87
N PHE A 320 9.79 13.54 1.58
CA PHE A 320 9.56 12.13 1.91
C PHE A 320 8.06 11.82 1.89
N THR A 321 7.70 10.75 1.19
CA THR A 321 6.31 10.27 1.11
C THR A 321 6.32 8.75 1.18
N PRO A 322 5.82 8.14 2.27
CA PRO A 322 5.77 6.68 2.44
C PRO A 322 4.87 5.97 1.44
N ALA A 323 3.79 6.64 1.01
CA ALA A 323 2.85 6.11 0.03
C ALA A 323 2.39 7.22 -0.90
N SER A 324 2.76 7.13 -2.16
CA SER A 324 2.52 8.19 -3.13
C SER A 324 2.30 7.68 -4.54
N HIS A 325 1.37 8.36 -5.18
CA HIS A 325 1.22 8.40 -6.63
C HIS A 325 0.99 9.87 -7.01
N SER A 326 1.93 10.47 -7.70
CA SER A 326 1.85 11.87 -8.08
C SER A 326 1.32 12.02 -9.51
N LEU A 327 0.61 13.10 -9.76
CA LEU A 327 0.24 13.48 -11.13
C LEU A 327 1.46 13.63 -12.05
N ARG A 328 2.62 13.99 -11.51
CA ARG A 328 3.88 14.08 -12.25
C ARG A 328 4.44 12.73 -12.64
N THR A 329 4.08 11.68 -11.93
CA THR A 329 4.63 10.32 -12.10
C THR A 329 4.29 9.74 -13.46
N ILE A 330 5.30 9.15 -14.11
CA ILE A 330 5.19 8.52 -15.42
C ILE A 330 5.45 7.02 -15.28
N PHE A 331 4.51 6.30 -14.69
CA PHE A 331 4.61 4.84 -14.59
C PHE A 331 3.43 4.17 -15.28
N PRO A 332 3.67 3.10 -16.06
CA PRO A 332 2.62 2.45 -16.84
C PRO A 332 1.44 1.92 -16.02
N GLY A 333 1.67 1.48 -14.79
CA GLY A 333 0.61 1.00 -13.88
C GLY A 333 -0.19 2.12 -13.21
N ASN A 334 0.20 3.38 -13.36
CA ASN A 334 -0.43 4.51 -12.72
C ASN A 334 -1.41 5.22 -13.66
N GLN A 335 -2.57 5.60 -13.12
CA GLN A 335 -3.50 6.44 -13.90
C GLN A 335 -2.91 7.86 -14.01
N PRO A 336 -2.67 8.37 -15.24
CA PRO A 336 -1.99 9.64 -15.46
C PRO A 336 -2.76 10.88 -14.95
N SER A 337 -4.04 10.69 -14.64
CA SER A 337 -4.99 11.70 -14.21
C SER A 337 -5.36 11.62 -12.73
N SER A 338 -4.59 10.89 -11.93
CA SER A 338 -4.84 10.76 -10.49
C SER A 338 -3.62 11.13 -9.65
N GLN A 339 -3.87 11.51 -8.40
CA GLN A 339 -2.85 11.78 -7.40
C GLN A 339 -3.25 11.22 -6.05
N PHE A 340 -2.25 10.73 -5.34
CA PHE A 340 -2.43 10.22 -4.01
C PHE A 340 -1.15 10.39 -3.20
N LYS A 341 -1.24 11.02 -2.03
CA LYS A 341 -0.14 11.13 -1.06
C LYS A 341 -0.69 10.89 0.34
N ILE A 342 -0.01 10.06 1.09
CA ILE A 342 -0.31 9.81 2.49
C ILE A 342 0.93 10.10 3.33
N VAL A 343 0.75 10.92 4.37
CA VAL A 343 1.79 11.27 5.35
C VAL A 343 3.05 11.82 4.66
N ALA A 344 2.87 12.64 3.61
CA ALA A 344 3.97 13.28 2.90
C ALA A 344 4.45 14.52 3.65
N PHE A 345 5.75 14.74 3.65
CA PHE A 345 6.31 15.99 4.19
C PHE A 345 7.50 16.48 3.37
N ASP A 346 7.64 17.79 3.34
CA ASP A 346 8.77 18.49 2.81
C ASP A 346 9.45 19.28 3.94
N TYR A 347 10.76 19.17 4.05
CA TYR A 347 11.55 19.86 5.05
C TYR A 347 12.57 20.78 4.39
N ASN A 348 12.51 22.06 4.72
CA ASN A 348 13.44 23.09 4.24
C ASN A 348 14.71 23.05 5.09
N LEU A 349 15.82 22.59 4.49
CA LEU A 349 17.12 22.52 5.14
C LEU A 349 17.75 23.89 5.36
N SER A 350 17.44 24.85 4.49
CA SER A 350 18.00 26.21 4.56
C SER A 350 17.39 26.99 5.72
N GLU A 351 16.09 26.85 5.91
CA GLU A 351 15.34 27.53 6.98
C GLU A 351 15.13 26.67 8.22
N GLN A 352 15.47 25.37 8.15
CA GLN A 352 15.31 24.39 9.24
C GLN A 352 13.88 24.27 9.75
N ASN A 353 12.91 24.27 8.85
CA ASN A 353 11.49 24.17 9.17
C ASN A 353 10.74 23.18 8.24
N VAL A 354 9.51 22.82 8.62
CA VAL A 354 8.60 22.05 7.78
C VAL A 354 8.06 22.96 6.68
N GLU A 355 8.37 22.66 5.42
CA GLU A 355 7.90 23.38 4.25
C GLU A 355 6.43 23.06 3.96
N SER A 356 6.10 21.78 3.92
CA SER A 356 4.72 21.31 3.82
C SER A 356 4.54 19.95 4.51
N PHE A 357 3.30 19.68 4.90
CA PHE A 357 2.89 18.38 5.42
C PHE A 357 1.50 18.03 4.87
N TYR A 358 1.36 16.83 4.32
CA TYR A 358 0.09 16.29 3.84
C TYR A 358 -0.26 15.05 4.66
N LEU A 359 -1.32 15.09 5.41
CA LEU A 359 -1.89 13.87 6.00
C LEU A 359 -2.52 13.02 4.91
N LEU A 360 -3.23 13.66 4.00
CA LEU A 360 -3.87 13.07 2.82
C LEU A 360 -3.93 14.12 1.71
N ASP A 361 -3.55 13.73 0.49
CA ASP A 361 -3.79 14.50 -0.71
C ASP A 361 -4.24 13.55 -1.82
N TYR A 362 -5.50 13.66 -2.20
CA TYR A 362 -6.18 12.76 -3.11
C TYR A 362 -6.83 13.55 -4.24
N LEU A 363 -6.57 13.13 -5.47
CA LEU A 363 -7.22 13.63 -6.67
C LEU A 363 -7.51 12.47 -7.64
N ASP A 364 -8.73 12.42 -8.10
CA ASP A 364 -9.21 11.48 -9.12
C ASP A 364 -9.93 12.27 -10.22
N LEU A 365 -9.30 12.40 -11.38
CA LEU A 365 -9.91 12.98 -12.57
C LEU A 365 -10.52 11.87 -13.41
N LYS A 366 -11.81 11.66 -13.28
CA LYS A 366 -12.56 10.72 -14.12
C LYS A 366 -12.97 11.36 -15.43
N ASP A 367 -12.96 10.56 -16.48
CA ASP A 367 -13.67 10.94 -17.70
C ASP A 367 -15.15 11.18 -17.36
N TYR A 368 -15.71 12.28 -17.82
CA TYR A 368 -17.08 12.71 -17.49
C TYR A 368 -18.14 11.64 -17.83
N ASP A 369 -17.87 10.78 -18.82
CA ASP A 369 -18.72 9.63 -19.18
C ASP A 369 -18.71 8.53 -18.10
N LEU A 370 -17.70 8.51 -17.24
CA LEU A 370 -17.49 7.51 -16.17
C LEU A 370 -17.90 8.00 -14.78
N GLY A 371 -18.17 9.30 -14.62
CA GLY A 371 -18.60 9.87 -13.36
C GLY A 371 -17.92 11.19 -12.96
N TRP A 372 -18.12 11.59 -11.71
CA TRP A 372 -17.58 12.83 -11.16
C TRP A 372 -16.13 12.67 -10.71
N SER A 373 -15.29 13.61 -11.10
CA SER A 373 -13.95 13.81 -10.54
C SER A 373 -14.03 14.34 -9.11
N LYS A 374 -13.06 13.97 -8.27
CA LYS A 374 -13.04 14.34 -6.85
C LYS A 374 -11.62 14.70 -6.40
N ALA A 375 -11.52 15.68 -5.49
CA ALA A 375 -10.29 15.93 -4.76
C ALA A 375 -10.57 16.13 -3.27
N VAL A 376 -9.70 15.57 -2.44
CA VAL A 376 -9.74 15.71 -0.97
C VAL A 376 -8.32 15.95 -0.49
N SER A 377 -8.11 17.00 0.32
CA SER A 377 -6.80 17.23 0.91
C SER A 377 -6.91 17.70 2.35
N PHE A 378 -5.98 17.23 3.18
CA PHE A 378 -5.72 17.67 4.55
C PHE A 378 -4.23 17.95 4.65
N ASN A 379 -3.86 19.20 4.72
CA ASN A 379 -2.45 19.58 4.65
C ASN A 379 -2.12 20.82 5.49
N TYR A 380 -0.82 20.98 5.73
CA TYR A 380 -0.18 22.18 6.24
C TYR A 380 0.73 22.70 5.15
N SER A 381 0.39 23.82 4.55
CA SER A 381 1.10 24.41 3.41
C SER A 381 0.77 25.89 3.27
N ASP A 382 1.36 26.53 2.28
CA ASP A 382 0.96 27.87 1.83
C ASP A 382 -0.49 27.90 1.37
N GLY A 383 -1.08 29.10 1.34
CA GLY A 383 -2.48 29.28 0.91
C GLY A 383 -3.21 30.38 1.66
N SER A 384 -2.43 31.36 2.15
CA SER A 384 -2.99 32.52 2.85
C SER A 384 -3.19 33.69 1.90
N TYR A 385 -4.38 34.31 1.92
CA TYR A 385 -4.59 35.57 1.23
C TYR A 385 -3.92 36.76 1.94
N LYS A 386 -3.49 36.58 3.20
CA LYS A 386 -2.81 37.64 3.99
C LYS A 386 -1.31 37.67 3.81
N ASN A 387 -0.72 36.54 3.48
CA ASN A 387 0.72 36.43 3.27
C ASN A 387 1.01 35.21 2.38
N LEU A 388 1.68 35.41 1.26
CA LEU A 388 2.00 34.36 0.29
C LEU A 388 2.87 33.22 0.86
N GLU A 389 3.66 33.53 1.89
CA GLU A 389 4.60 32.59 2.53
C GLU A 389 4.06 31.99 3.84
N LYS A 390 2.85 32.41 4.26
CA LYS A 390 2.30 31.93 5.51
C LYS A 390 1.66 30.57 5.36
N LYS A 391 2.23 29.60 6.05
CA LYS A 391 1.73 28.22 6.13
C LYS A 391 0.58 28.10 7.10
N ASN A 392 -0.44 27.36 6.70
CA ASN A 392 -1.65 27.13 7.49
C ASN A 392 -2.12 25.68 7.31
N PHE A 393 -2.94 25.21 8.24
CA PHE A 393 -3.68 23.98 8.05
C PHE A 393 -4.89 24.21 7.15
N HIS A 394 -4.99 23.38 6.12
CA HIS A 394 -6.07 23.39 5.15
C HIS A 394 -6.79 22.06 5.11
N SER A 395 -8.08 22.10 4.90
CA SER A 395 -8.84 20.94 4.43
C SER A 395 -9.72 21.37 3.25
N GLN A 396 -9.84 20.53 2.24
CA GLN A 396 -10.66 20.84 1.07
C GLN A 396 -11.36 19.61 0.53
N TYR A 397 -12.53 19.85 -0.07
CA TYR A 397 -13.29 18.88 -0.81
C TYR A 397 -13.81 19.51 -2.10
N LEU A 398 -13.38 18.97 -3.23
CA LEU A 398 -13.75 19.45 -4.56
C LEU A 398 -14.41 18.33 -5.36
N ILE A 399 -15.33 18.70 -6.22
CA ILE A 399 -15.95 17.83 -7.21
C ILE A 399 -15.90 18.50 -8.57
N GLY A 400 -15.89 17.72 -9.63
CA GLY A 400 -15.79 18.30 -10.97
C GLY A 400 -15.83 17.26 -12.06
N VAL A 401 -15.20 17.59 -13.18
CA VAL A 401 -15.17 16.78 -14.38
C VAL A 401 -13.76 16.68 -14.93
N GLY A 402 -13.44 15.56 -15.55
CA GLY A 402 -12.20 15.34 -16.27
C GLY A 402 -12.46 14.80 -17.67
N LYS A 403 -11.43 14.76 -18.49
CA LYS A 403 -11.43 14.12 -19.79
C LYS A 403 -10.03 13.68 -20.16
N GLU A 404 -9.92 12.45 -20.64
CA GLU A 404 -8.71 11.93 -21.27
C GLU A 404 -8.89 11.86 -22.78
N LEU A 405 -7.92 12.38 -23.52
CA LEU A 405 -7.87 12.39 -24.99
C LEU A 405 -6.49 11.90 -25.45
N GLY A 406 -6.30 10.59 -25.47
CA GLY A 406 -5.01 9.99 -25.79
C GLY A 406 -3.93 10.38 -24.77
N ALA A 407 -2.91 11.12 -25.20
CA ALA A 407 -1.82 11.57 -24.32
C ALA A 407 -2.19 12.79 -23.47
N LEU A 408 -3.33 13.41 -23.70
CA LEU A 408 -3.78 14.62 -23.00
C LEU A 408 -4.83 14.28 -21.95
N HIS A 409 -4.77 14.94 -20.81
CA HIS A 409 -5.79 14.86 -19.78
C HIS A 409 -6.10 16.26 -19.21
N PHE A 410 -7.36 16.49 -18.92
CA PHE A 410 -7.89 17.76 -18.45
C PHE A 410 -8.75 17.52 -17.22
N GLY A 411 -8.76 18.49 -16.33
CA GLY A 411 -9.63 18.48 -15.16
C GLY A 411 -10.06 19.87 -14.76
N PHE A 412 -11.31 19.96 -14.31
CA PHE A 412 -11.83 21.13 -13.64
C PHE A 412 -12.66 20.71 -12.45
N LEU A 413 -12.29 21.21 -11.25
CA LEU A 413 -12.97 20.90 -10.02
C LEU A 413 -13.33 22.21 -9.31
N ALA A 414 -14.42 22.18 -8.54
CA ALA A 414 -14.82 23.27 -7.68
C ALA A 414 -15.42 22.74 -6.37
N GLY A 415 -15.29 23.50 -5.30
CA GLY A 415 -15.80 23.11 -4.01
C GLY A 415 -15.47 24.08 -2.90
N VAL A 416 -15.30 23.55 -1.71
CA VAL A 416 -15.05 24.34 -0.51
C VAL A 416 -13.84 23.84 0.25
N GLY A 417 -13.19 24.76 0.94
CA GLY A 417 -12.12 24.47 1.87
C GLY A 417 -12.26 25.25 3.17
N LEU A 418 -11.50 24.82 4.16
CA LEU A 418 -11.34 25.47 5.45
C LEU A 418 -9.86 25.71 5.71
N ASN A 419 -9.50 26.96 5.91
CA ASN A 419 -8.21 27.37 6.47
C ASN A 419 -8.43 27.68 7.94
N LEU A 420 -7.69 27.05 8.85
CA LEU A 420 -7.92 27.19 10.31
C LEU A 420 -7.77 28.64 10.80
N ASN A 421 -6.95 29.46 10.15
CA ASN A 421 -6.70 30.84 10.56
C ASN A 421 -7.57 31.88 9.81
N GLU A 422 -8.08 31.53 8.63
CA GLU A 422 -8.72 32.49 7.71
C GLU A 422 -10.18 32.14 7.39
N GLY A 423 -10.62 30.94 7.81
CA GLY A 423 -12.00 30.50 7.69
C GLY A 423 -12.30 29.71 6.41
N VAL A 424 -13.58 29.64 6.09
CA VAL A 424 -14.08 28.91 4.92
C VAL A 424 -13.83 29.70 3.64
N TYR A 425 -13.44 29.00 2.58
CA TYR A 425 -13.25 29.56 1.24
C TYR A 425 -13.90 28.69 0.17
N ALA A 426 -14.26 29.29 -0.96
CA ALA A 426 -14.60 28.57 -2.18
C ALA A 426 -13.34 28.33 -2.98
N GLN A 427 -13.22 27.18 -3.64
CA GLN A 427 -12.06 26.86 -4.46
C GLN A 427 -12.48 26.36 -5.84
N ALA A 428 -11.72 26.78 -6.85
CA ALA A 428 -11.74 26.22 -8.17
C ALA A 428 -10.33 25.78 -8.56
N GLU A 429 -10.23 24.62 -9.19
CA GLU A 429 -8.96 24.05 -9.65
C GLU A 429 -9.09 23.59 -11.10
N SER A 430 -8.11 23.95 -11.93
CA SER A 430 -8.02 23.50 -13.32
C SER A 430 -6.67 22.87 -13.56
N MET A 431 -6.66 21.83 -14.38
CA MET A 431 -5.46 21.08 -14.70
C MET A 431 -5.43 20.65 -16.15
N VAL A 432 -4.24 20.68 -16.73
CA VAL A 432 -3.93 20.12 -18.04
C VAL A 432 -2.63 19.34 -17.96
N GLY A 433 -2.66 18.11 -18.40
CA GLY A 433 -1.48 17.25 -18.48
C GLY A 433 -1.29 16.66 -19.87
N ALA A 434 -0.04 16.42 -20.24
CA ALA A 434 0.33 15.81 -21.50
C ALA A 434 1.49 14.81 -21.31
N ASN A 435 1.27 13.55 -21.66
CA ASN A 435 2.33 12.56 -21.79
C ASN A 435 3.02 12.75 -23.14
N LEU A 436 4.14 13.46 -23.17
CA LEU A 436 4.88 13.77 -24.40
C LEU A 436 5.64 12.54 -24.92
N SER A 437 6.02 11.62 -24.03
CA SER A 437 6.57 10.31 -24.34
C SER A 437 6.35 9.36 -23.16
N SER A 438 6.83 8.11 -23.24
CA SER A 438 6.86 7.16 -22.12
C SER A 438 7.73 7.60 -20.94
N SER A 439 8.52 8.66 -21.09
CA SER A 439 9.44 9.16 -20.05
C SER A 439 9.36 10.66 -19.83
N LEU A 440 8.51 11.37 -20.56
CA LEU A 440 8.42 12.85 -20.47
C LEU A 440 6.98 13.30 -20.34
N LYS A 441 6.68 14.05 -19.29
CA LYS A 441 5.33 14.55 -18.99
C LYS A 441 5.35 16.05 -18.69
N LEU A 442 4.38 16.75 -19.21
CA LEU A 442 4.11 18.16 -18.92
C LEU A 442 2.78 18.27 -18.17
N ILE A 443 2.75 19.02 -17.08
CA ILE A 443 1.54 19.34 -16.35
C ILE A 443 1.49 20.86 -16.11
N SER A 444 0.30 21.40 -16.21
CA SER A 444 -0.02 22.76 -15.72
C SER A 444 -1.25 22.68 -14.84
N SER A 445 -1.21 23.27 -13.67
CA SER A 445 -2.35 23.40 -12.77
C SER A 445 -2.54 24.85 -12.32
N SER A 446 -3.78 25.19 -11.97
CA SER A 446 -4.13 26.48 -11.38
C SER A 446 -5.22 26.27 -10.34
N LYS A 447 -5.01 26.82 -9.16
CA LYS A 447 -5.87 26.71 -7.99
C LYS A 447 -6.21 28.12 -7.49
N LEU A 448 -7.47 28.47 -7.52
CA LEU A 448 -8.00 29.74 -7.02
C LEU A 448 -8.85 29.50 -5.78
N SER A 449 -8.43 30.07 -4.67
CA SER A 449 -9.18 30.08 -3.40
C SER A 449 -9.76 31.49 -3.16
N HIS A 450 -11.08 31.58 -3.02
CA HIS A 450 -11.79 32.83 -2.77
C HIS A 450 -12.35 32.84 -1.34
N PHE A 451 -11.91 33.82 -0.56
CA PHE A 451 -12.30 34.02 0.83
C PHE A 451 -13.39 35.11 0.97
N LYS A 452 -13.85 35.34 2.16
CA LYS A 452 -14.79 36.46 2.43
C LYS A 452 -14.16 37.82 2.09
N ASN A 453 -15.00 38.80 1.73
CA ASN A 453 -14.61 40.20 1.41
C ASN A 453 -13.73 40.31 0.15
N ASP A 454 -14.01 39.50 -0.88
CA ASP A 454 -13.29 39.51 -2.17
C ASP A 454 -11.78 39.28 -2.07
N GLN A 455 -11.33 38.65 -1.01
CA GLN A 455 -9.95 38.25 -0.84
C GLN A 455 -9.70 36.90 -1.53
N TYR A 456 -8.57 36.76 -2.18
CA TYR A 456 -8.23 35.55 -2.93
C TYR A 456 -6.78 35.11 -2.71
N TYR A 457 -6.53 33.83 -3.00
CA TYR A 457 -5.22 33.26 -3.17
C TYR A 457 -5.23 32.42 -4.45
N LEU A 458 -4.28 32.69 -5.34
CA LEU A 458 -4.07 31.97 -6.59
C LEU A 458 -2.69 31.31 -6.54
N GLU A 459 -2.67 30.03 -6.87
CA GLU A 459 -1.45 29.28 -7.13
C GLU A 459 -1.56 28.66 -8.51
N SER A 460 -0.54 28.87 -9.35
CA SER A 460 -0.46 28.27 -10.67
C SER A 460 0.93 27.69 -10.87
N ASP A 461 1.00 26.51 -11.44
CA ASP A 461 2.27 25.87 -11.73
C ASP A 461 2.29 25.24 -13.14
N ILE A 462 3.49 25.14 -13.67
CA ILE A 462 3.81 24.34 -14.82
C ILE A 462 5.04 23.50 -14.52
N SER A 463 4.97 22.21 -14.71
CA SER A 463 6.05 21.26 -14.43
C SER A 463 6.35 20.37 -15.62
N LEU A 464 7.64 20.16 -15.87
CA LEU A 464 8.15 19.18 -16.82
C LEU A 464 8.90 18.10 -16.03
N THR A 465 8.48 16.84 -16.20
CA THR A 465 9.07 15.71 -15.51
C THR A 465 9.67 14.74 -16.51
N TYR A 466 10.90 14.29 -16.24
CA TYR A 466 11.58 13.26 -17.02
C TYR A 466 11.92 12.05 -16.13
N ARG A 467 11.48 10.85 -16.51
CA ARG A 467 11.71 9.61 -15.80
C ARG A 467 12.99 8.93 -16.28
N LEU A 468 13.81 8.50 -15.30
CA LEU A 468 14.98 7.68 -15.52
C LEU A 468 15.00 6.49 -14.54
N ARG A 469 14.42 5.35 -14.93
CA ARG A 469 14.24 4.15 -14.07
C ARG A 469 13.50 4.46 -12.77
N MET A 470 14.21 4.39 -11.62
CA MET A 470 13.69 4.66 -10.28
C MET A 470 13.77 6.15 -9.88
N TYR A 471 14.17 7.01 -10.81
CA TYR A 471 14.31 8.44 -10.57
C TYR A 471 13.38 9.24 -11.45
N GLU A 472 12.84 10.33 -10.90
CA GLU A 472 12.16 11.37 -11.66
C GLU A 472 12.90 12.69 -11.48
N LEU A 473 13.30 13.30 -12.57
CA LEU A 473 13.88 14.64 -12.62
C LEU A 473 12.75 15.60 -13.00
N PHE A 474 12.61 16.69 -12.28
CA PHE A 474 11.60 17.68 -12.61
C PHE A 474 12.12 19.11 -12.57
N VAL A 475 11.49 19.95 -13.37
CA VAL A 475 11.58 21.41 -13.29
C VAL A 475 10.17 21.96 -13.25
N GLN A 476 9.91 22.87 -12.32
CA GLN A 476 8.61 23.45 -12.09
C GLN A 476 8.72 24.96 -11.94
N HIS A 477 7.85 25.71 -12.60
CA HIS A 477 7.66 27.13 -12.37
C HIS A 477 6.35 27.33 -11.60
N VAL A 478 6.43 28.01 -10.48
CA VAL A 478 5.29 28.28 -9.58
C VAL A 478 5.05 29.78 -9.53
N VAL A 479 3.79 30.17 -9.62
CA VAL A 479 3.33 31.54 -9.41
C VAL A 479 2.29 31.53 -8.29
N LYS A 480 2.52 32.36 -7.28
CA LYS A 480 1.57 32.60 -6.18
C LYS A 480 1.15 34.05 -6.20
N ASP A 481 -0.12 34.30 -6.11
CA ASP A 481 -0.71 35.64 -6.17
C ASP A 481 -1.84 35.78 -5.14
N ASN A 482 -1.95 36.94 -4.55
CA ASN A 482 -3.06 37.32 -3.69
C ASN A 482 -3.34 38.82 -3.78
N SER A 483 -4.31 39.31 -3.06
CA SER A 483 -4.69 40.73 -3.03
C SER A 483 -3.58 41.68 -2.52
N LEU A 484 -2.47 41.16 -2.00
CA LEU A 484 -1.35 41.97 -1.44
C LEU A 484 -0.11 41.94 -2.31
N GLY A 485 0.04 40.97 -3.21
CA GLY A 485 1.19 40.84 -4.07
C GLY A 485 1.30 39.54 -4.83
N SER A 486 2.30 39.44 -5.67
CA SER A 486 2.59 38.24 -6.47
C SER A 486 4.05 37.83 -6.27
N ASN A 487 4.28 36.53 -6.24
CA ASN A 487 5.61 35.91 -6.18
C ASN A 487 5.71 34.80 -7.20
N SER A 488 6.88 34.60 -7.80
CA SER A 488 7.13 33.48 -8.69
C SER A 488 8.54 32.94 -8.52
N TYR A 489 8.68 31.62 -8.63
CA TYR A 489 9.97 30.96 -8.50
C TYR A 489 10.08 29.71 -9.38
N LEU A 490 11.32 29.29 -9.61
CA LEU A 490 11.64 28.03 -10.23
C LEU A 490 12.05 27.01 -9.15
N ALA A 491 11.52 25.80 -9.27
CA ALA A 491 11.98 24.65 -8.50
C ALA A 491 12.51 23.58 -9.47
N ALA A 492 13.54 22.86 -9.05
CA ALA A 492 14.08 21.72 -9.78
C ALA A 492 14.53 20.66 -8.78
N GLY A 493 14.33 19.41 -9.11
CA GLY A 493 14.67 18.35 -8.18
C GLY A 493 14.74 16.96 -8.80
N ILE A 494 15.02 16.02 -7.91
CA ILE A 494 15.08 14.61 -8.19
C ILE A 494 14.30 13.85 -7.11
N ASP A 495 13.40 13.00 -7.53
CA ASP A 495 12.65 12.06 -6.70
C ASP A 495 13.18 10.65 -6.95
N TYR A 496 13.41 9.89 -5.88
CA TYR A 496 13.81 8.49 -5.89
C TYR A 496 12.70 7.63 -5.29
N TYR A 497 12.31 6.61 -6.03
CA TYR A 497 11.29 5.63 -5.65
C TYR A 497 11.95 4.37 -5.09
N PHE A 498 11.57 3.94 -3.88
CA PHE A 498 12.18 2.81 -3.16
C PHE A 498 11.17 1.99 -2.37
#